data_422ceabf49f4c1ded92b71ff254a31d4
#
_entry.id   422ceabf49f4c1ded92b71ff254a31d4
#
_cell.length_a   1.000
_cell.length_b   1.000
_cell.length_c   1.000
_cell.angle_alpha   90.00
_cell.angle_beta   90.00
_cell.angle_gamma   90.00
#
_symmetry.space_group_name_H-M   'P 1'
#
loop_
_entity.id
_entity.type
_entity.pdbx_description
1 polymer ?
#
loop_
_entity_poly.entity_id
_entity_poly.type
_entity_poly.pdbx_seq_one_letter_code
_entity_poly.pdbx_strand_id
1 'polypeptide(L)'
;MDKIWLKNYPAGVPHDVDPDQYRSAAHLLEEAMRKHAASPFSVCMERWMSYGELDRHSAALGAWLQGQGLEPGARVAIMLPNVPQFAVTMAAVLRAGYTCVNVNPLYTPRELEHQLKDSGATAIVILENFAHTLAEVIEHTPIQ
;
A
#
# COMPACT_ATOMS: atom_id res chain seq x y z
N MET A 1 -25.48 9.19 -21.39
CA MET A 1 -24.88 10.49 -20.98
C MET A 1 -23.67 10.71 -21.90
N ASP A 2 -23.61 11.85 -22.59
CA ASP A 2 -22.49 12.11 -23.50
C ASP A 2 -21.19 12.31 -22.71
N LYS A 3 -20.14 11.59 -23.09
CA LYS A 3 -18.80 11.68 -22.45
C LYS A 3 -18.07 12.96 -22.89
N ILE A 4 -18.59 14.13 -22.47
CA ILE A 4 -18.11 15.46 -22.92
C ILE A 4 -16.63 15.73 -22.66
N TRP A 5 -16.04 15.02 -21.69
CA TRP A 5 -14.61 15.13 -21.33
C TRP A 5 -13.66 14.51 -22.35
N LEU A 6 -14.12 13.56 -23.18
CA LEU A 6 -13.27 12.86 -24.15
C LEU A 6 -12.62 13.80 -25.18
N LYS A 7 -13.27 14.92 -25.51
CA LYS A 7 -12.72 15.93 -26.42
C LYS A 7 -11.44 16.61 -25.91
N ASN A 8 -11.18 16.49 -24.59
CA ASN A 8 -10.00 17.07 -23.94
C ASN A 8 -8.86 16.06 -23.76
N TYR A 9 -9.06 14.80 -24.19
CA TYR A 9 -8.01 13.79 -24.08
C TYR A 9 -6.89 14.10 -25.09
N PRO A 10 -5.61 14.04 -24.69
CA PRO A 10 -4.49 14.14 -25.62
C PRO A 10 -4.54 13.01 -26.66
N ALA A 11 -3.97 13.29 -27.83
CA ALA A 11 -3.84 12.28 -28.88
C ALA A 11 -3.05 11.06 -28.36
N GLY A 12 -3.58 9.86 -28.63
CA GLY A 12 -2.96 8.60 -28.20
C GLY A 12 -3.37 8.11 -26.79
N VAL A 13 -4.13 8.90 -26.03
CA VAL A 13 -4.71 8.43 -24.76
C VAL A 13 -6.01 7.64 -25.06
N PRO A 14 -6.11 6.38 -24.62
CA PRO A 14 -7.33 5.59 -24.77
C PRO A 14 -8.52 6.24 -24.06
N HIS A 15 -9.71 6.14 -24.65
CA HIS A 15 -10.93 6.69 -24.05
C HIS A 15 -11.44 5.87 -22.87
N ASP A 16 -11.11 4.61 -22.81
CA ASP A 16 -11.49 3.68 -21.74
C ASP A 16 -10.25 2.85 -21.34
N VAL A 17 -10.24 2.34 -20.13
CA VAL A 17 -9.24 1.39 -19.65
C VAL A 17 -9.77 -0.03 -19.83
N ASP A 18 -8.88 -0.97 -20.11
CA ASP A 18 -9.20 -2.40 -20.09
C ASP A 18 -9.09 -2.90 -18.64
N PRO A 19 -10.23 -3.20 -17.98
CA PRO A 19 -10.21 -3.66 -16.59
C PRO A 19 -9.60 -5.05 -16.44
N ASP A 20 -9.51 -5.83 -17.52
CA ASP A 20 -9.01 -7.20 -17.51
C ASP A 20 -7.53 -7.32 -17.90
N GLN A 21 -6.87 -6.20 -18.19
CA GLN A 21 -5.45 -6.15 -18.54
C GLN A 21 -4.55 -6.81 -17.49
N TYR A 22 -4.90 -6.63 -16.20
CA TYR A 22 -4.20 -7.23 -15.08
C TYR A 22 -5.14 -8.02 -14.18
N ARG A 23 -4.71 -9.23 -13.79
CA ARG A 23 -5.53 -10.12 -12.92
C ARG A 23 -5.73 -9.57 -11.51
N SER A 24 -4.82 -8.69 -11.06
CA SER A 24 -4.86 -8.06 -9.74
C SER A 24 -3.87 -6.89 -9.67
N ALA A 25 -4.00 -6.06 -8.62
CA ALA A 25 -3.01 -5.01 -8.33
C ALA A 25 -1.62 -5.59 -8.03
N ALA A 26 -1.54 -6.74 -7.36
CA ALA A 26 -0.26 -7.44 -7.16
C ALA A 26 0.38 -7.82 -8.49
N HIS A 27 -0.39 -8.37 -9.44
CA HIS A 27 0.11 -8.73 -10.78
C HIS A 27 0.63 -7.51 -11.55
N LEU A 28 -0.10 -6.38 -11.52
CA LEU A 28 0.35 -5.11 -12.12
C LEU A 28 1.71 -4.68 -11.55
N LEU A 29 1.85 -4.70 -10.22
CA LEU A 29 3.08 -4.29 -9.54
C LEU A 29 4.24 -5.22 -9.88
N GLU A 30 4.04 -6.53 -9.85
CA GLU A 30 5.08 -7.54 -10.16
C GLU A 30 5.55 -7.42 -11.60
N GLU A 31 4.63 -7.22 -12.55
CA GLU A 31 4.99 -7.01 -13.95
C GLU A 31 5.80 -5.72 -14.13
N ALA A 32 5.39 -4.62 -13.50
CA ALA A 32 6.11 -3.35 -13.55
C ALA A 32 7.51 -3.47 -12.93
N MET A 33 7.63 -4.10 -11.77
CA MET A 33 8.91 -4.32 -11.09
C MET A 33 9.86 -5.18 -11.94
N ARG A 34 9.36 -6.23 -12.56
CA ARG A 34 10.14 -7.09 -13.46
C ARG A 34 10.57 -6.35 -14.73
N LYS A 35 9.65 -5.62 -15.38
CA LYS A 35 9.90 -4.93 -16.65
C LYS A 35 10.85 -3.75 -16.52
N HIS A 36 10.78 -3.03 -15.41
CA HIS A 36 11.52 -1.80 -15.16
C HIS A 36 12.58 -1.93 -14.05
N ALA A 37 13.06 -3.14 -13.76
CA ALA A 37 13.92 -3.44 -12.61
C ALA A 37 15.10 -2.47 -12.41
N ALA A 38 15.76 -2.06 -13.50
CA ALA A 38 16.89 -1.13 -13.45
C ALA A 38 16.49 0.36 -13.44
N SER A 39 15.21 0.67 -13.65
CA SER A 39 14.72 2.06 -13.69
C SER A 39 14.52 2.61 -12.29
N PRO A 40 14.70 3.94 -12.08
CA PRO A 40 14.35 4.57 -10.83
C PRO A 40 12.83 4.51 -10.61
N PHE A 41 12.43 4.16 -9.39
CA PHE A 41 11.05 4.11 -8.95
C PHE A 41 10.67 5.35 -8.14
N SER A 42 11.49 5.70 -7.15
CA SER A 42 11.23 6.83 -6.27
C SER A 42 12.51 7.47 -5.76
N VAL A 43 12.39 8.71 -5.29
CA VAL A 43 13.45 9.42 -4.59
C VAL A 43 12.86 10.08 -3.33
N CYS A 44 13.59 9.97 -2.22
CA CYS A 44 13.25 10.63 -0.96
C CYS A 44 14.54 11.03 -0.26
N MET A 45 14.67 12.31 0.14
CA MET A 45 15.88 12.85 0.79
C MET A 45 17.17 12.44 0.06
N GLU A 46 17.20 12.64 -1.27
CA GLU A 46 18.32 12.29 -2.17
C GLU A 46 18.65 10.79 -2.27
N ARG A 47 17.89 9.92 -1.62
CA ARG A 47 18.01 8.48 -1.76
C ARG A 47 17.05 7.97 -2.82
N TRP A 48 17.62 7.36 -3.84
CA TRP A 48 16.90 6.71 -4.93
C TRP A 48 16.59 5.26 -4.58
N MET A 49 15.43 4.79 -5.00
CA MET A 49 15.06 3.39 -4.99
C MET A 49 14.64 2.97 -6.40
N SER A 50 15.18 1.89 -6.90
CA SER A 50 14.80 1.29 -8.18
C SER A 50 13.58 0.38 -8.04
N TYR A 51 12.95 0.03 -9.17
CA TYR A 51 11.90 -1.01 -9.20
C TYR A 51 12.41 -2.38 -8.73
N GLY A 52 13.67 -2.73 -9.02
CA GLY A 52 14.28 -3.96 -8.53
C GLY A 52 14.51 -3.99 -7.02
N GLU A 53 14.77 -2.82 -6.41
CA GLU A 53 14.83 -2.69 -4.96
C GLU A 53 13.44 -2.78 -4.32
N LEU A 54 12.44 -2.14 -4.94
CA LEU A 54 11.04 -2.29 -4.52
C LEU A 54 10.61 -3.77 -4.54
N ASP A 55 10.97 -4.52 -5.58
CA ASP A 55 10.69 -5.95 -5.69
C ASP A 55 11.31 -6.74 -4.54
N ARG A 56 12.62 -6.59 -4.30
CA ARG A 56 13.31 -7.31 -3.23
C ARG A 56 12.77 -6.97 -1.85
N HIS A 57 12.57 -5.69 -1.56
CA HIS A 57 12.11 -5.24 -0.25
C HIS A 57 10.66 -5.67 0.01
N SER A 58 9.79 -5.55 -0.98
CA SER A 58 8.39 -5.97 -0.83
C SER A 58 8.25 -7.49 -0.73
N ALA A 59 9.09 -8.26 -1.43
CA ALA A 59 9.11 -9.72 -1.28
C ALA A 59 9.55 -10.15 0.13
N ALA A 60 10.61 -9.54 0.65
CA ALA A 60 11.11 -9.84 2.00
C ALA A 60 10.07 -9.50 3.08
N LEU A 61 9.47 -8.30 3.00
CA LEU A 61 8.43 -7.89 3.95
C LEU A 61 7.16 -8.75 3.80
N GLY A 62 6.75 -9.11 2.58
CA GLY A 62 5.61 -10.00 2.35
C GLY A 62 5.81 -11.38 2.96
N ALA A 63 7.00 -11.97 2.78
CA ALA A 63 7.35 -13.25 3.40
C ALA A 63 7.35 -13.17 4.93
N TRP A 64 7.86 -12.07 5.50
CA TRP A 64 7.82 -11.84 6.94
C TRP A 64 6.39 -11.74 7.45
N LEU A 65 5.52 -10.97 6.78
CA LEU A 65 4.10 -10.83 7.14
C LEU A 65 3.38 -12.18 7.14
N GLN A 66 3.65 -13.04 6.15
CA GLN A 66 3.09 -14.40 6.10
C GLN A 66 3.52 -15.27 7.28
N GLY A 67 4.69 -15.00 7.86
CA GLY A 67 5.18 -15.67 9.06
C GLY A 67 4.58 -15.18 10.37
N GLN A 68 3.76 -14.12 10.37
CA GLN A 68 3.19 -13.54 11.61
C GLN A 68 1.87 -14.19 12.06
N GLY A 69 1.41 -15.22 11.37
CA GLY A 69 0.16 -15.90 11.75
C GLY A 69 -1.12 -15.16 11.39
N LEU A 70 -1.04 -14.18 10.49
CA LEU A 70 -2.22 -13.50 9.98
C LEU A 70 -3.06 -14.42 9.10
N GLU A 71 -4.37 -14.37 9.25
CA GLU A 71 -5.30 -15.14 8.42
C GLU A 71 -5.25 -14.71 6.94
N PRO A 72 -5.47 -15.63 5.99
CA PRO A 72 -5.56 -15.28 4.57
C PRO A 72 -6.57 -14.15 4.31
N GLY A 73 -6.14 -13.12 3.58
CA GLY A 73 -6.96 -11.94 3.31
C GLY A 73 -7.07 -10.94 4.46
N ALA A 74 -6.33 -11.15 5.56
CA ALA A 74 -6.28 -10.22 6.68
C ALA A 74 -6.04 -8.77 6.21
N ARG A 75 -6.63 -7.83 6.92
CA ARG A 75 -6.47 -6.41 6.63
C ARG A 75 -5.28 -5.85 7.40
N VAL A 76 -4.34 -5.27 6.66
CA VAL A 76 -3.12 -4.65 7.20
C VAL A 76 -3.22 -3.15 7.01
N ALA A 77 -3.27 -2.42 8.12
CA ALA A 77 -3.26 -0.97 8.11
C ALA A 77 -1.85 -0.43 7.77
N ILE A 78 -1.79 0.62 6.96
CA ILE A 78 -0.55 1.27 6.54
C ILE A 78 -0.66 2.75 6.94
N MET A 79 -0.02 3.13 8.05
CA MET A 79 0.02 4.50 8.58
C MET A 79 1.40 5.11 8.35
N LEU A 80 1.70 5.34 7.08
CA LEU A 80 2.96 5.91 6.61
C LEU A 80 2.69 7.17 5.78
N PRO A 81 3.54 8.21 5.88
CA PRO A 81 3.50 9.35 4.98
C PRO A 81 4.04 8.95 3.59
N ASN A 82 4.20 9.94 2.70
CA ASN A 82 4.74 9.75 1.35
C ASN A 82 6.26 9.47 1.39
N VAL A 83 6.61 8.28 1.85
CA VAL A 83 7.99 7.77 1.90
C VAL A 83 8.10 6.47 1.08
N PRO A 84 9.29 6.09 0.61
CA PRO A 84 9.47 4.86 -0.19
C PRO A 84 8.94 3.60 0.51
N GLN A 85 9.00 3.56 1.83
CA GLN A 85 8.49 2.45 2.65
C GLN A 85 6.98 2.23 2.50
N PHE A 86 6.21 3.29 2.19
CA PHE A 86 4.78 3.14 1.89
C PHE A 86 4.56 2.22 0.69
N ALA A 87 5.27 2.47 -0.41
CA ALA A 87 5.16 1.65 -1.61
C ALA A 87 5.66 0.21 -1.38
N VAL A 88 6.76 0.05 -0.64
CA VAL A 88 7.27 -1.27 -0.23
C VAL A 88 6.23 -2.04 0.57
N THR A 89 5.62 -1.39 1.57
CA THR A 89 4.60 -2.01 2.43
C THR A 89 3.34 -2.38 1.65
N MET A 90 2.84 -1.45 0.82
CA MET A 90 1.66 -1.71 -0.01
C MET A 90 1.89 -2.91 -0.96
N ALA A 91 3.03 -2.92 -1.66
CA ALA A 91 3.38 -4.04 -2.54
C ALA A 91 3.53 -5.36 -1.75
N ALA A 92 4.15 -5.33 -0.57
CA ALA A 92 4.33 -6.50 0.29
C ALA A 92 3.00 -7.08 0.75
N VAL A 93 2.10 -6.24 1.25
CA VAL A 93 0.76 -6.64 1.73
C VAL A 93 -0.04 -7.30 0.61
N LEU A 94 -0.08 -6.67 -0.58
CA LEU A 94 -0.81 -7.21 -1.74
C LEU A 94 -0.21 -8.53 -2.24
N ARG A 95 1.12 -8.64 -2.31
CA ARG A 95 1.83 -9.86 -2.74
C ARG A 95 1.69 -10.99 -1.74
N ALA A 96 1.58 -10.68 -0.45
CA ALA A 96 1.35 -11.66 0.60
C ALA A 96 -0.09 -12.21 0.62
N GLY A 97 -1.00 -11.65 -0.20
CA GLY A 97 -2.40 -12.06 -0.26
C GLY A 97 -3.28 -11.36 0.78
N TYR A 98 -2.84 -10.23 1.31
CA TYR A 98 -3.56 -9.43 2.30
C TYR A 98 -4.22 -8.20 1.68
N THR A 99 -5.07 -7.53 2.45
CA THR A 99 -5.79 -6.32 2.07
C THR A 99 -5.12 -5.09 2.68
N CYS A 100 -4.80 -4.09 1.86
CA CYS A 100 -4.28 -2.81 2.34
C CYS A 100 -5.40 -1.94 2.90
N VAL A 101 -5.19 -1.37 4.07
CA VAL A 101 -6.01 -0.32 4.67
C VAL A 101 -5.15 0.93 4.83
N ASN A 102 -5.32 1.90 3.94
CA ASN A 102 -4.55 3.14 4.02
C ASN A 102 -5.07 4.02 5.15
N VAL A 103 -4.16 4.44 6.04
CA VAL A 103 -4.46 5.26 7.22
C VAL A 103 -3.74 6.60 7.10
N ASN A 104 -4.46 7.70 7.35
CA ASN A 104 -3.85 9.02 7.37
C ASN A 104 -2.92 9.15 8.59
N PRO A 105 -1.60 9.43 8.39
CA PRO A 105 -0.65 9.59 9.50
C PRO A 105 -0.97 10.72 10.48
N LEU A 106 -1.82 11.66 10.06
CA LEU A 106 -2.20 12.83 10.86
C LEU A 106 -3.51 12.62 11.64
N TYR A 107 -4.05 11.40 11.66
CA TYR A 107 -5.25 11.12 12.45
C TYR A 107 -4.99 11.30 13.94
N THR A 108 -6.01 11.84 14.61
CA THR A 108 -6.10 11.82 16.05
C THR A 108 -6.32 10.39 16.58
N PRO A 109 -6.04 10.10 17.84
CA PRO A 109 -6.29 8.78 18.44
C PRO A 109 -7.72 8.29 18.19
N ARG A 110 -8.73 9.15 18.33
CA ARG A 110 -10.14 8.82 18.10
C ARG A 110 -10.44 8.42 16.64
N GLU A 111 -9.87 9.15 15.69
CA GLU A 111 -10.05 8.85 14.25
C GLU A 111 -9.35 7.54 13.89
N LEU A 112 -8.16 7.30 14.44
CA LEU A 112 -7.41 6.06 14.24
C LEU A 112 -8.17 4.86 14.81
N GLU A 113 -8.65 4.96 16.04
CA GLU A 113 -9.47 3.91 16.68
C GLU A 113 -10.69 3.58 15.83
N HIS A 114 -11.42 4.61 15.38
CA HIS A 114 -12.60 4.42 14.52
C HIS A 114 -12.25 3.67 13.24
N GLN A 115 -11.21 4.11 12.51
CA GLN A 115 -10.83 3.47 11.24
C GLN A 115 -10.35 2.03 11.44
N LEU A 116 -9.56 1.74 12.47
CA LEU A 116 -9.08 0.39 12.73
C LEU A 116 -10.23 -0.56 13.10
N LYS A 117 -11.21 -0.10 13.87
CA LYS A 117 -12.42 -0.87 14.18
C LYS A 117 -13.31 -1.08 12.97
N ASP A 118 -13.59 -0.03 12.21
CA ASP A 118 -14.46 -0.08 11.05
C ASP A 118 -13.86 -0.96 9.93
N SER A 119 -12.58 -0.81 9.66
CA SER A 119 -11.89 -1.65 8.68
C SER A 119 -11.66 -3.07 9.15
N GLY A 120 -11.63 -3.34 10.46
CA GLY A 120 -11.26 -4.63 11.03
C GLY A 120 -9.79 -5.01 10.72
N ALA A 121 -8.89 -4.03 10.62
CA ALA A 121 -7.47 -4.28 10.42
C ALA A 121 -6.89 -4.99 11.65
N THR A 122 -6.17 -6.09 11.43
CA THR A 122 -5.58 -6.93 12.49
C THR A 122 -4.08 -6.73 12.64
N ALA A 123 -3.45 -6.04 11.71
CA ALA A 123 -2.04 -5.65 11.79
C ALA A 123 -1.87 -4.21 11.28
N ILE A 124 -0.82 -3.53 11.73
CA ILE A 124 -0.51 -2.18 11.28
C ILE A 124 0.99 -2.01 11.04
N VAL A 125 1.34 -1.38 9.93
CA VAL A 125 2.69 -0.86 9.67
C VAL A 125 2.64 0.65 9.84
N ILE A 126 3.39 1.16 10.80
CA ILE A 126 3.33 2.56 11.22
C ILE A 126 4.74 3.15 11.30
N LEU A 127 4.88 4.42 10.94
CA LEU A 127 6.12 5.16 11.20
C LEU A 127 6.24 5.46 12.70
N GLU A 128 7.41 5.23 13.29
CA GLU A 128 7.69 5.42 14.71
C GLU A 128 7.20 6.77 15.25
N ASN A 129 7.34 7.83 14.46
CA ASN A 129 6.88 9.18 14.81
C ASN A 129 5.39 9.26 15.16
N PHE A 130 4.57 8.33 14.70
CA PHE A 130 3.11 8.28 14.94
C PHE A 130 2.71 7.16 15.90
N ALA A 131 3.69 6.38 16.42
CA ALA A 131 3.41 5.23 17.28
C ALA A 131 2.69 5.63 18.58
N HIS A 132 2.92 6.85 19.09
CA HIS A 132 2.23 7.37 20.28
C HIS A 132 0.72 7.44 20.07
N THR A 133 0.25 7.84 18.87
CA THR A 133 -1.19 7.90 18.55
C THR A 133 -1.82 6.51 18.59
N LEU A 134 -1.11 5.49 18.12
CA LEU A 134 -1.58 4.10 18.21
C LEU A 134 -1.58 3.60 19.64
N ALA A 135 -0.54 3.91 20.41
CA ALA A 135 -0.41 3.47 21.81
C ALA A 135 -1.59 3.91 22.69
N GLU A 136 -2.20 5.07 22.40
CA GLU A 136 -3.38 5.55 23.13
C GLU A 136 -4.64 4.71 22.90
N VAL A 137 -4.72 3.96 21.79
CA VAL A 137 -5.95 3.31 21.36
C VAL A 137 -5.81 1.82 21.05
N ILE A 138 -4.62 1.28 21.04
CA ILE A 138 -4.34 -0.09 20.58
C ILE A 138 -5.18 -1.13 21.31
N GLU A 139 -5.36 -0.99 22.63
CA GLU A 139 -6.16 -1.90 23.46
C GLU A 139 -7.65 -1.92 23.08
N HIS A 140 -8.11 -0.91 22.36
CA HIS A 140 -9.49 -0.78 21.89
C HIS A 140 -9.67 -1.16 20.42
N THR A 141 -8.63 -1.71 19.78
CA THR A 141 -8.63 -2.06 18.35
C THR A 141 -8.44 -3.55 18.12
N PRO A 142 -8.72 -4.08 16.91
CA PRO A 142 -8.44 -5.47 16.56
C PRO A 142 -6.94 -5.77 16.29
N ILE A 143 -6.06 -4.79 16.38
CA ILE A 143 -4.60 -4.97 16.13
C ILE A 143 -4.00 -5.96 17.13
N GLN A 144 -3.23 -6.91 16.60
CA GLN A 144 -2.57 -7.99 17.36
C GLN A 144 -1.05 -7.77 17.47
#